data_98534fb9293bddf68b53b390d57d2956
#
_entry.id   98534fb9293bddf68b53b390d57d2956
#
_cell.length_a   1.000
_cell.length_b   1.000
_cell.length_c   1.000
_cell.angle_alpha   90.00
_cell.angle_beta   90.00
_cell.angle_gamma   90.00
#
_symmetry.space_group_name_H-M   'P 1'
#
loop_
_entity.id
_entity.type
_entity.pdbx_description
1 polymer ?
#
loop_
_entity_poly.entity_id
_entity_poly.type
_entity_poly.pdbx_seq_one_letter_code
_entity_poly.pdbx_strand_id
1 'polypeptide(L)'
;MIRQMLAAAILVAGATGAAAQEGATAAEKDRPWTLSMLGGITAVQAQADQPFASLGLTRNFGSSWIKAEVTYVGSGDARALTIPADTWIGGLSAGTYVGNLGLEGHVSLGTRSFDASSFRTQAGAAVTVGRSGSLFGLGGSISYDIAVADRLFITPYAGVDYSQIDFAVALTGPTGRPISSQQQSADGVTGFAGAAFTHMFAADAGSIGLNAAFNTASNIAAVAQVGTGQRTAAGTPRFVDAPKTSGRWGEVGATLSFNASKAVAIDLSVIQTISFPFGDTTAGMAGLRFRF
;
A
#
# COMPACT_ATOMS: atom_id res chain seq x y z
N MET A 1 7.65 18.70 12.71
CA MET A 1 7.53 17.25 12.92
C MET A 1 6.12 16.84 12.54
N ILE A 2 5.82 16.79 11.25
CA ILE A 2 4.61 16.16 10.70
C ILE A 2 5.16 15.38 9.52
N ARG A 3 5.53 14.16 9.79
CA ARG A 3 6.05 13.23 8.78
C ARG A 3 5.44 11.89 9.10
N GLN A 4 4.87 11.25 8.12
CA GLN A 4 4.53 9.83 8.11
C GLN A 4 3.03 9.54 8.17
N MET A 5 2.48 9.23 7.02
CA MET A 5 1.31 8.36 6.86
C MET A 5 1.41 7.70 5.48
N LEU A 6 1.39 6.39 5.45
CA LEU A 6 1.14 5.53 4.29
C LEU A 6 2.32 4.95 3.48
N ALA A 7 3.30 4.41 4.14
CA ALA A 7 4.09 3.33 3.51
C ALA A 7 3.25 2.03 3.35
N ALA A 8 2.15 1.90 4.10
CA ALA A 8 1.37 0.66 4.16
C ALA A 8 0.58 0.31 2.89
N ALA A 9 0.09 1.28 2.13
CA ALA A 9 -0.72 0.96 0.94
C ALA A 9 0.14 0.43 -0.22
N ILE A 10 1.37 0.91 -0.35
CA ILE A 10 2.32 0.41 -1.36
C ILE A 10 2.87 -0.95 -0.96
N LEU A 11 3.10 -1.18 0.35
CA LEU A 11 3.51 -2.47 0.90
C LEU A 11 2.48 -3.58 0.66
N VAL A 12 1.18 -3.27 0.69
CA VAL A 12 0.12 -4.26 0.42
C VAL A 12 0.13 -4.68 -1.05
N ALA A 13 0.39 -3.77 -1.99
CA ALA A 13 0.48 -4.11 -3.41
C ALA A 13 1.71 -4.98 -3.72
N GLY A 14 2.87 -4.72 -3.07
CA GLY A 14 4.08 -5.52 -3.25
C GLY A 14 4.02 -6.91 -2.62
N ALA A 15 3.35 -7.06 -1.46
CA ALA A 15 3.22 -8.35 -0.79
C ALA A 15 2.26 -9.31 -1.50
N THR A 16 1.27 -8.80 -2.24
CA THR A 16 0.35 -9.64 -3.00
C THR A 16 0.99 -10.24 -4.25
N GLY A 17 2.02 -9.61 -4.82
CA GLY A 17 2.80 -10.17 -5.93
C GLY A 17 3.52 -11.47 -5.55
N ALA A 18 4.09 -11.55 -4.35
CA ALA A 18 4.77 -12.77 -3.88
C ALA A 18 3.81 -13.94 -3.61
N ALA A 19 2.55 -13.67 -3.28
CA ALA A 19 1.53 -14.73 -3.06
C ALA A 19 0.89 -15.25 -4.36
N ALA A 20 1.01 -14.52 -5.48
CA ALA A 20 0.54 -14.96 -6.79
C ALA A 20 1.46 -15.98 -7.46
N GLN A 21 2.60 -16.27 -6.85
CA GLN A 21 3.69 -17.08 -7.40
C GLN A 21 3.53 -18.59 -7.19
N GLU A 22 2.35 -19.06 -6.81
CA GLU A 22 2.05 -20.50 -6.93
C GLU A 22 1.87 -20.80 -8.42
N GLY A 23 2.88 -21.40 -9.04
CA GLY A 23 2.78 -21.89 -10.41
C GLY A 23 1.49 -22.69 -10.60
N ALA A 24 0.73 -22.34 -11.65
CA ALA A 24 -0.60 -22.87 -11.92
C ALA A 24 -0.60 -24.40 -11.87
N THR A 25 -1.02 -24.95 -10.74
CA THR A 25 -1.19 -26.38 -10.58
C THR A 25 -2.43 -26.85 -11.35
N ALA A 26 -2.50 -28.14 -11.71
CA ALA A 26 -3.66 -28.69 -12.42
C ALA A 26 -5.01 -28.41 -11.69
N ALA A 27 -4.97 -28.15 -10.38
CA ALA A 27 -6.14 -27.79 -9.56
C ALA A 27 -6.65 -26.37 -9.85
N GLU A 28 -5.87 -25.46 -10.42
CA GLU A 28 -6.30 -24.10 -10.77
C GLU A 28 -7.13 -24.04 -12.04
N LYS A 29 -7.02 -25.00 -12.94
CA LYS A 29 -7.87 -25.07 -14.13
C LYS A 29 -9.34 -25.25 -13.80
N ASP A 30 -9.65 -25.93 -12.70
CA ASP A 30 -11.04 -26.20 -12.27
C ASP A 30 -11.62 -25.07 -11.40
N ARG A 31 -10.78 -24.14 -10.94
CA ARG A 31 -11.17 -23.03 -10.04
C ARG A 31 -10.51 -21.73 -10.46
N PRO A 32 -10.98 -21.11 -11.53
CA PRO A 32 -10.32 -19.94 -12.11
C PRO A 32 -10.45 -18.66 -11.29
N TRP A 33 -11.32 -18.65 -10.28
CA TRP A 33 -11.55 -17.49 -9.47
C TRP A 33 -10.96 -17.63 -8.06
N THR A 34 -10.37 -16.55 -7.57
CA THR A 34 -9.90 -16.45 -6.19
C THR A 34 -10.43 -15.16 -5.57
N LEU A 35 -11.19 -15.29 -4.49
CA LEU A 35 -11.55 -14.19 -3.61
C LEU A 35 -10.51 -14.11 -2.48
N SER A 36 -9.88 -12.97 -2.29
CA SER A 36 -8.93 -12.71 -1.22
C SER A 36 -9.45 -11.64 -0.28
N MET A 37 -9.33 -11.89 1.02
CA MET A 37 -9.63 -10.96 2.09
C MET A 37 -8.38 -10.81 2.94
N LEU A 38 -7.95 -9.58 3.19
CA LEU A 38 -6.76 -9.27 3.95
C LEU A 38 -7.10 -8.21 4.99
N GLY A 39 -6.57 -8.34 6.18
CA GLY A 39 -6.65 -7.30 7.21
C GLY A 39 -5.37 -7.25 8.02
N GLY A 40 -5.07 -6.10 8.57
CA GLY A 40 -3.83 -5.92 9.31
C GLY A 40 -3.72 -4.58 10.01
N ILE A 41 -2.56 -4.38 10.60
CA ILE A 41 -2.19 -3.16 11.28
C ILE A 41 -0.80 -2.75 10.81
N THR A 42 -0.65 -1.48 10.53
CA THR A 42 0.65 -0.86 10.26
C THR A 42 1.05 -0.03 11.46
N ALA A 43 2.16 -0.40 12.08
CA ALA A 43 2.80 0.37 13.14
C ALA A 43 3.90 1.23 12.52
N VAL A 44 3.82 2.54 12.73
CA VAL A 44 4.83 3.50 12.27
C VAL A 44 5.54 4.08 13.47
N GLN A 45 6.86 4.15 13.42
CA GLN A 45 7.67 4.66 14.53
C GLN A 45 7.18 6.04 15.00
N ALA A 46 6.82 6.17 16.28
CA ALA A 46 6.32 7.38 16.92
C ALA A 46 4.95 7.89 16.42
N GLN A 47 4.12 7.03 15.82
CA GLN A 47 2.75 7.37 15.38
C GLN A 47 1.71 6.39 15.91
N ALA A 48 0.43 6.71 15.65
CA ALA A 48 -0.66 5.79 15.91
C ALA A 48 -0.69 4.68 14.86
N ASP A 49 -1.01 3.47 15.30
CA ASP A 49 -1.18 2.32 14.44
C ASP A 49 -2.33 2.54 13.46
N GLN A 50 -2.17 2.08 12.24
CA GLN A 50 -3.17 2.23 11.18
C GLN A 50 -3.74 0.87 10.81
N PRO A 51 -5.02 0.61 11.11
CA PRO A 51 -5.68 -0.59 10.64
C PRO A 51 -5.96 -0.47 9.14
N PHE A 52 -5.88 -1.59 8.43
CA PHE A 52 -6.29 -1.68 7.04
C PHE A 52 -7.03 -2.98 6.76
N ALA A 53 -7.84 -2.97 5.71
CA ALA A 53 -8.51 -4.14 5.17
C ALA A 53 -8.56 -4.07 3.65
N SER A 54 -8.44 -5.22 3.00
CA SER A 54 -8.49 -5.33 1.54
C SER A 54 -9.37 -6.50 1.12
N LEU A 55 -10.09 -6.33 0.02
CA LEU A 55 -10.89 -7.34 -0.64
C LEU A 55 -10.49 -7.39 -2.11
N GLY A 56 -10.05 -8.55 -2.58
CA GLY A 56 -9.61 -8.75 -3.96
C GLY A 56 -10.33 -9.90 -4.64
N LEU A 57 -10.57 -9.77 -5.94
CA LEU A 57 -11.08 -10.82 -6.79
C LEU A 57 -10.12 -11.03 -7.95
N THR A 58 -9.54 -12.21 -8.05
CA THR A 58 -8.60 -12.61 -9.11
C THR A 58 -9.26 -13.62 -10.02
N ARG A 59 -9.06 -13.48 -11.33
CA ARG A 59 -9.38 -14.50 -12.33
C ARG A 59 -8.10 -14.97 -13.02
N ASN A 60 -7.90 -16.27 -13.00
CA ASN A 60 -6.76 -16.94 -13.64
C ASN A 60 -7.15 -17.45 -15.04
N PHE A 61 -6.23 -17.30 -16.00
CA PHE A 61 -6.36 -17.71 -17.40
C PHE A 61 -5.16 -18.56 -17.82
N GLY A 62 -4.85 -19.59 -17.06
CA GLY A 62 -3.63 -20.37 -17.23
C GLY A 62 -2.41 -19.65 -16.67
N SER A 63 -1.49 -19.20 -17.55
CA SER A 63 -0.31 -18.46 -17.13
C SER A 63 -0.54 -16.97 -16.90
N SER A 64 -1.76 -16.48 -17.15
CA SER A 64 -2.11 -15.06 -17.00
C SER A 64 -3.21 -14.89 -15.96
N TRP A 65 -3.30 -13.72 -15.37
CA TRP A 65 -4.32 -13.39 -14.39
C TRP A 65 -4.70 -11.90 -14.45
N ILE A 66 -5.90 -11.60 -13.97
CA ILE A 66 -6.37 -10.23 -13.73
C ILE A 66 -6.95 -10.19 -12.32
N LYS A 67 -6.62 -9.15 -11.55
CA LYS A 67 -7.11 -8.92 -10.19
C LYS A 67 -7.73 -7.53 -10.08
N ALA A 68 -8.91 -7.45 -9.49
CA ALA A 68 -9.49 -6.20 -8.99
C ALA A 68 -9.46 -6.22 -7.46
N GLU A 69 -9.12 -5.08 -6.85
CA GLU A 69 -8.97 -4.98 -5.39
C GLU A 69 -9.52 -3.64 -4.88
N VAL A 70 -10.08 -3.67 -3.66
CA VAL A 70 -10.42 -2.48 -2.89
C VAL A 70 -9.75 -2.57 -1.54
N THR A 71 -9.03 -1.53 -1.15
CA THR A 71 -8.34 -1.42 0.13
C THR A 71 -8.85 -0.20 0.90
N TYR A 72 -9.15 -0.41 2.17
CA TYR A 72 -9.44 0.62 3.15
C TYR A 72 -8.26 0.73 4.12
N VAL A 73 -7.82 1.96 4.39
CA VAL A 73 -6.82 2.26 5.43
C VAL A 73 -7.42 3.29 6.37
N GLY A 74 -7.63 2.87 7.61
CA GLY A 74 -8.18 3.73 8.65
C GLY A 74 -7.10 4.62 9.26
N SER A 75 -7.54 5.71 9.87
CA SER A 75 -6.70 6.52 10.71
C SER A 75 -6.57 5.88 12.09
N GLY A 76 -5.37 5.81 12.62
CA GLY A 76 -5.17 5.56 14.04
C GLY A 76 -5.57 6.78 14.88
N ASP A 77 -5.59 6.60 16.21
CA ASP A 77 -5.90 7.68 17.15
C ASP A 77 -5.07 8.94 16.91
N ALA A 78 -5.72 10.10 17.00
CA ALA A 78 -5.09 11.41 16.86
C ALA A 78 -4.05 11.63 17.98
N ARG A 79 -2.80 11.25 17.76
CA ARG A 79 -1.71 11.73 18.60
C ARG A 79 -1.33 13.14 18.13
N ALA A 80 -1.18 14.03 19.05
CA ALA A 80 -1.02 15.52 19.05
C ALA A 80 -0.67 16.28 17.75
N LEU A 81 -0.25 15.62 16.67
CA LEU A 81 0.23 16.28 15.44
C LEU A 81 -0.25 15.61 14.13
N THR A 82 -1.00 14.52 14.18
CA THR A 82 -1.55 13.86 12.98
C THR A 82 -3.03 14.18 12.84
N ILE A 83 -3.46 14.42 11.60
CA ILE A 83 -4.88 14.56 11.30
C ILE A 83 -5.37 13.20 10.85
N PRO A 84 -6.31 12.59 11.56
CA PRO A 84 -6.92 11.34 11.17
C PRO A 84 -7.46 11.42 9.74
N ALA A 85 -7.28 10.34 8.97
CA ALA A 85 -7.76 10.29 7.60
C ALA A 85 -8.13 8.87 7.21
N ASP A 86 -9.29 8.72 6.61
CA ASP A 86 -9.73 7.48 5.99
C ASP A 86 -9.38 7.46 4.51
N THR A 87 -8.80 6.36 4.05
CA THR A 87 -8.35 6.22 2.67
C THR A 87 -8.97 5.00 2.03
N TRP A 88 -9.57 5.16 0.85
CA TRP A 88 -10.08 4.10 0.01
C TRP A 88 -9.29 4.05 -1.29
N ILE A 89 -8.83 2.86 -1.67
CA ILE A 89 -8.04 2.64 -2.89
C ILE A 89 -8.66 1.49 -3.65
N GLY A 90 -9.05 1.74 -4.91
CA GLY A 90 -9.40 0.71 -5.89
C GLY A 90 -8.21 0.43 -6.80
N GLY A 91 -7.90 -0.83 -7.02
CA GLY A 91 -6.80 -1.28 -7.86
C GLY A 91 -7.24 -2.28 -8.92
N LEU A 92 -6.57 -2.25 -10.06
CA LEU A 92 -6.64 -3.26 -11.10
C LEU A 92 -5.21 -3.67 -11.44
N SER A 93 -4.92 -4.96 -11.39
CA SER A 93 -3.63 -5.51 -11.80
C SER A 93 -3.81 -6.68 -12.75
N ALA A 94 -2.81 -6.91 -13.59
CA ALA A 94 -2.76 -8.04 -14.50
C ALA A 94 -1.32 -8.53 -14.61
N GLY A 95 -1.16 -9.83 -14.77
CA GLY A 95 0.15 -10.43 -14.94
C GLY A 95 0.12 -11.65 -15.84
N THR A 96 1.30 -12.04 -16.29
CA THR A 96 1.50 -13.25 -17.09
C THR A 96 2.86 -13.85 -16.83
N TYR A 97 2.95 -15.16 -17.01
CA TYR A 97 4.19 -15.90 -17.00
C TYR A 97 4.53 -16.45 -18.39
N VAL A 98 5.78 -16.23 -18.81
CA VAL A 98 6.34 -16.81 -20.02
C VAL A 98 7.52 -17.70 -19.62
N GLY A 99 7.26 -18.98 -19.44
CA GLY A 99 8.21 -19.88 -18.75
C GLY A 99 8.38 -19.43 -17.29
N ASN A 100 9.60 -19.14 -16.90
CA ASN A 100 9.94 -18.68 -15.54
C ASN A 100 9.91 -17.14 -15.41
N LEU A 101 9.64 -16.43 -16.50
CA LEU A 101 9.60 -14.98 -16.52
C LEU A 101 8.20 -14.50 -16.16
N GLY A 102 8.05 -13.76 -15.08
CA GLY A 102 6.82 -13.09 -14.67
C GLY A 102 6.83 -11.61 -15.09
N LEU A 103 5.72 -11.16 -15.60
CA LEU A 103 5.45 -9.75 -15.94
C LEU A 103 4.16 -9.32 -15.26
N GLU A 104 4.17 -8.18 -14.61
CA GLU A 104 3.00 -7.62 -13.93
C GLU A 104 2.87 -6.13 -14.20
N GLY A 105 1.62 -5.66 -14.31
CA GLY A 105 1.28 -4.23 -14.35
C GLY A 105 0.08 -3.95 -13.49
N HIS A 106 0.00 -2.74 -12.94
CA HIS A 106 -1.13 -2.32 -12.12
C HIS A 106 -1.46 -0.84 -12.28
N VAL A 107 -2.70 -0.51 -11.97
CA VAL A 107 -3.20 0.85 -11.83
C VAL A 107 -4.06 0.94 -10.58
N SER A 108 -3.98 2.04 -9.86
CA SER A 108 -4.79 2.30 -8.68
C SER A 108 -5.33 3.72 -8.67
N LEU A 109 -6.52 3.86 -8.10
CA LEU A 109 -7.20 5.12 -7.87
C LEU A 109 -7.72 5.13 -6.43
N GLY A 110 -7.64 6.25 -5.77
CA GLY A 110 -8.11 6.33 -4.39
C GLY A 110 -8.59 7.72 -3.99
N THR A 111 -9.27 7.73 -2.86
CA THR A 111 -9.72 8.95 -2.19
C THR A 111 -9.27 8.93 -0.74
N ARG A 112 -8.95 10.10 -0.21
CA ARG A 112 -8.57 10.27 1.19
C ARG A 112 -9.39 11.39 1.80
N SER A 113 -10.07 11.08 2.91
CA SER A 113 -10.86 12.02 3.68
C SER A 113 -10.16 12.28 5.01
N PHE A 114 -9.88 13.52 5.31
CA PHE A 114 -9.30 13.94 6.59
C PHE A 114 -10.38 14.47 7.51
N ASP A 115 -10.26 14.23 8.79
CA ASP A 115 -11.16 14.78 9.78
C ASP A 115 -11.16 16.31 9.73
N ALA A 116 -12.35 16.88 9.76
CA ALA A 116 -12.51 18.32 9.79
C ALA A 116 -11.99 18.89 11.12
N SER A 117 -11.17 19.92 11.06
CA SER A 117 -10.72 20.66 12.23
C SER A 117 -11.33 22.06 12.26
N SER A 118 -11.83 22.48 13.41
CA SER A 118 -12.39 23.81 13.60
C SER A 118 -11.47 24.65 14.49
N PHE A 119 -11.31 25.91 14.15
CA PHE A 119 -10.57 26.86 14.97
C PHE A 119 -11.30 28.23 14.99
N ARG A 120 -10.99 29.07 15.97
CA ARG A 120 -11.49 30.44 16.01
C ARG A 120 -10.42 31.40 15.49
N THR A 121 -10.85 32.34 14.66
CA THR A 121 -10.00 33.47 14.24
C THR A 121 -9.80 34.44 15.42
N GLN A 122 -8.85 35.36 15.29
CA GLN A 122 -8.69 36.47 16.28
C GLN A 122 -9.96 37.32 16.48
N ALA A 123 -10.80 37.41 15.43
CA ALA A 123 -12.10 38.10 15.50
C ALA A 123 -13.22 37.23 16.11
N GLY A 124 -12.92 36.04 16.64
CA GLY A 124 -13.87 35.13 17.28
C GLY A 124 -14.69 34.27 16.31
N ALA A 125 -14.56 34.46 15.00
CA ALA A 125 -15.28 33.68 14.02
C ALA A 125 -14.81 32.20 13.99
N ALA A 126 -15.74 31.26 14.03
CA ALA A 126 -15.41 29.84 13.85
C ALA A 126 -15.15 29.55 12.36
N VAL A 127 -14.05 28.88 12.07
CA VAL A 127 -13.69 28.43 10.74
C VAL A 127 -13.44 26.93 10.78
N THR A 128 -14.02 26.18 9.86
CA THR A 128 -13.82 24.75 9.72
C THR A 128 -12.93 24.49 8.51
N VAL A 129 -11.92 23.67 8.70
CA VAL A 129 -11.02 23.20 7.63
C VAL A 129 -11.45 21.81 7.23
N GLY A 130 -12.03 21.68 6.06
CA GLY A 130 -12.29 20.40 5.41
C GLY A 130 -11.11 20.04 4.48
N ARG A 131 -10.81 18.76 4.37
CA ARG A 131 -9.71 18.26 3.54
C ARG A 131 -10.11 16.98 2.84
N SER A 132 -9.75 16.89 1.58
CA SER A 132 -9.88 15.67 0.79
C SER A 132 -8.64 15.50 -0.06
N GLY A 133 -8.35 14.27 -0.45
CA GLY A 133 -7.26 13.93 -1.33
C GLY A 133 -7.70 12.89 -2.33
N SER A 134 -7.08 12.89 -3.49
CA SER A 134 -7.16 11.83 -4.48
C SER A 134 -5.78 11.20 -4.66
N LEU A 135 -5.76 9.91 -4.96
CA LEU A 135 -4.56 9.14 -5.18
C LEU A 135 -4.64 8.49 -6.56
N PHE A 136 -3.53 8.49 -7.26
CA PHE A 136 -3.33 7.77 -8.50
C PHE A 136 -2.02 6.99 -8.42
N GLY A 137 -2.03 5.74 -8.86
CA GLY A 137 -0.85 4.89 -8.97
C GLY A 137 -0.85 4.13 -10.28
N LEU A 138 0.32 3.96 -10.87
CA LEU A 138 0.56 3.15 -12.04
C LEU A 138 1.94 2.53 -11.93
N GLY A 139 2.06 1.22 -12.17
CA GLY A 139 3.35 0.58 -12.09
C GLY A 139 3.42 -0.77 -12.78
N GLY A 140 4.60 -1.35 -12.72
CA GLY A 140 4.84 -2.68 -13.25
C GLY A 140 6.15 -3.27 -12.78
N SER A 141 6.23 -4.60 -12.86
CA SER A 141 7.38 -5.37 -12.43
C SER A 141 7.69 -6.53 -13.37
N ILE A 142 8.92 -6.97 -13.27
CA ILE A 142 9.45 -8.17 -13.91
C ILE A 142 10.06 -9.05 -12.83
N SER A 143 9.86 -10.35 -12.92
CA SER A 143 10.43 -11.34 -12.02
C SER A 143 10.92 -12.56 -12.79
N TYR A 144 11.80 -13.35 -12.19
CA TYR A 144 12.28 -14.59 -12.79
C TYR A 144 12.44 -15.68 -11.74
N ASP A 145 11.74 -16.81 -11.93
CA ASP A 145 11.74 -17.92 -10.98
C ASP A 145 12.90 -18.88 -11.24
N ILE A 146 13.76 -19.05 -10.24
CA ILE A 146 14.91 -19.96 -10.25
C ILE A 146 14.63 -21.08 -9.24
N ALA A 147 14.38 -22.29 -9.72
CA ALA A 147 14.32 -23.47 -8.87
C ALA A 147 15.72 -23.82 -8.38
N VAL A 148 15.96 -23.77 -7.06
CA VAL A 148 17.23 -24.12 -6.43
C VAL A 148 17.21 -25.56 -5.95
N ALA A 149 16.04 -26.05 -5.56
CA ALA A 149 15.77 -27.44 -5.20
C ALA A 149 14.29 -27.75 -5.47
N ASP A 150 13.86 -29.01 -5.30
CA ASP A 150 12.51 -29.50 -5.64
C ASP A 150 11.35 -28.65 -5.09
N ARG A 151 11.55 -27.85 -4.07
CA ARG A 151 10.50 -27.02 -3.44
C ARG A 151 11.03 -25.69 -2.98
N LEU A 152 12.19 -25.29 -3.47
CA LEU A 152 12.88 -24.10 -3.05
C LEU A 152 13.13 -23.23 -4.27
N PHE A 153 12.63 -22.00 -4.23
CA PHE A 153 12.72 -21.04 -5.31
C PHE A 153 13.40 -19.76 -4.83
N ILE A 154 14.18 -19.16 -5.68
CA ILE A 154 14.66 -17.78 -5.55
C ILE A 154 14.09 -17.01 -6.72
N THR A 155 13.43 -15.90 -6.43
CA THR A 155 12.79 -15.04 -7.43
C THR A 155 13.35 -13.64 -7.32
N PRO A 156 14.39 -13.28 -8.06
CA PRO A 156 14.76 -11.89 -8.27
C PRO A 156 13.64 -11.15 -8.99
N TYR A 157 13.42 -9.90 -8.59
CA TYR A 157 12.43 -9.02 -9.21
C TYR A 157 12.90 -7.58 -9.24
N ALA A 158 12.36 -6.81 -10.17
CA ALA A 158 12.55 -5.37 -10.23
C ALA A 158 11.30 -4.71 -10.82
N GLY A 159 11.09 -3.45 -10.51
CA GLY A 159 9.94 -2.74 -11.05
C GLY A 159 10.04 -1.24 -10.87
N VAL A 160 9.01 -0.56 -11.36
CA VAL A 160 8.85 0.88 -11.26
C VAL A 160 7.39 1.23 -11.03
N ASP A 161 7.18 2.19 -10.13
CA ASP A 161 5.85 2.71 -9.79
C ASP A 161 5.86 4.23 -9.92
N TYR A 162 4.82 4.77 -10.52
CA TYR A 162 4.47 6.18 -10.46
C TYR A 162 3.34 6.36 -9.46
N SER A 163 3.46 7.34 -8.59
CA SER A 163 2.40 7.72 -7.65
C SER A 163 2.17 9.22 -7.66
N GLN A 164 0.91 9.60 -7.55
CA GLN A 164 0.47 10.98 -7.43
C GLN A 164 -0.56 11.07 -6.32
N ILE A 165 -0.47 12.12 -5.53
CA ILE A 165 -1.46 12.46 -4.52
C ILE A 165 -1.80 13.95 -4.65
N ASP A 166 -3.08 14.23 -4.74
CA ASP A 166 -3.62 15.58 -4.78
C ASP A 166 -4.42 15.84 -3.51
N PHE A 167 -4.20 17.00 -2.88
CA PHE A 167 -4.93 17.43 -1.71
C PHE A 167 -5.70 18.71 -2.00
N ALA A 168 -6.95 18.75 -1.58
CA ALA A 168 -7.75 19.97 -1.53
C ALA A 168 -7.98 20.39 -0.07
N VAL A 169 -7.69 21.64 0.22
CA VAL A 169 -8.00 22.26 1.51
C VAL A 169 -9.12 23.28 1.30
N ALA A 170 -10.25 23.06 1.95
CA ALA A 170 -11.38 23.99 1.93
C ALA A 170 -11.50 24.68 3.30
N LEU A 171 -11.52 26.00 3.30
CA LEU A 171 -11.84 26.81 4.48
C LEU A 171 -13.33 27.21 4.41
N THR A 172 -14.08 26.85 5.43
CA THR A 172 -15.52 27.15 5.53
C THR A 172 -15.75 28.09 6.70
N GLY A 173 -16.47 29.18 6.46
CA GLY A 173 -16.82 30.17 7.48
C GLY A 173 -17.94 29.71 8.39
N PRO A 174 -18.31 30.57 9.39
CA PRO A 174 -19.33 30.25 10.39
C PRO A 174 -20.73 29.96 9.80
N THR A 175 -20.98 30.44 8.59
CA THR A 175 -22.25 30.23 7.87
C THR A 175 -22.25 28.98 6.98
N GLY A 176 -21.20 28.17 7.03
CA GLY A 176 -21.02 27.01 6.14
C GLY A 176 -20.62 27.35 4.69
N ARG A 177 -20.37 28.64 4.39
CA ARG A 177 -19.94 29.07 3.05
C ARG A 177 -18.44 28.90 2.88
N PRO A 178 -17.96 28.38 1.72
CA PRO A 178 -16.55 28.32 1.41
C PRO A 178 -15.94 29.73 1.42
N ILE A 179 -14.82 29.91 2.12
CA ILE A 179 -14.02 31.15 2.13
C ILE A 179 -12.87 31.03 1.12
N SER A 180 -12.23 29.88 1.06
CA SER A 180 -11.07 29.64 0.21
C SER A 180 -10.91 28.15 -0.06
N SER A 181 -10.30 27.82 -1.19
CA SER A 181 -9.87 26.45 -1.53
C SER A 181 -8.44 26.51 -2.09
N GLN A 182 -7.59 25.61 -1.64
CA GLN A 182 -6.22 25.45 -2.14
C GLN A 182 -6.03 23.99 -2.54
N GLN A 183 -5.39 23.76 -3.67
CA GLN A 183 -4.97 22.44 -4.13
C GLN A 183 -3.46 22.32 -4.04
N GLN A 184 -2.99 21.15 -3.64
CA GLN A 184 -1.58 20.78 -3.59
C GLN A 184 -1.43 19.41 -4.23
N SER A 185 -0.35 19.20 -4.98
CA SER A 185 -0.06 17.93 -5.63
C SER A 185 1.36 17.47 -5.30
N ALA A 186 1.53 16.19 -5.09
CA ALA A 186 2.84 15.55 -4.99
C ALA A 186 2.86 14.32 -5.91
N ASP A 187 3.85 14.26 -6.79
CA ASP A 187 4.06 13.16 -7.71
C ASP A 187 5.48 12.60 -7.58
N GLY A 188 5.66 11.33 -7.88
CA GLY A 188 6.97 10.70 -7.81
C GLY A 188 7.03 9.34 -8.52
N VAL A 189 8.25 8.97 -8.89
CA VAL A 189 8.57 7.64 -9.42
C VAL A 189 9.40 6.91 -8.38
N THR A 190 9.03 5.66 -8.11
CA THR A 190 9.76 4.73 -7.26
C THR A 190 10.27 3.58 -8.10
N GLY A 191 11.58 3.36 -8.08
CA GLY A 191 12.20 2.14 -8.60
C GLY A 191 12.48 1.19 -7.45
N PHE A 192 12.28 -0.10 -7.65
CA PHE A 192 12.60 -1.13 -6.68
C PHE A 192 13.26 -2.34 -7.33
N ALA A 193 14.11 -3.01 -6.55
CA ALA A 193 14.69 -4.30 -6.92
C ALA A 193 14.89 -5.15 -5.66
N GLY A 194 14.68 -6.46 -5.80
CA GLY A 194 14.76 -7.35 -4.66
C GLY A 194 14.84 -8.81 -5.07
N ALA A 195 14.73 -9.68 -4.07
CA ALA A 195 14.59 -11.11 -4.25
C ALA A 195 13.63 -11.69 -3.21
N ALA A 196 12.83 -12.65 -3.65
CA ALA A 196 12.02 -13.48 -2.77
C ALA A 196 12.64 -14.87 -2.70
N PHE A 197 12.54 -15.50 -1.54
CA PHE A 197 12.96 -16.86 -1.24
C PHE A 197 11.74 -17.64 -0.79
N THR A 198 11.32 -18.65 -1.53
CA THR A 198 10.09 -19.39 -1.25
C THR A 198 10.37 -20.86 -1.08
N HIS A 199 9.92 -21.43 0.03
CA HIS A 199 9.92 -22.87 0.25
C HIS A 199 8.48 -23.39 0.30
N MET A 200 8.14 -24.31 -0.60
CA MET A 200 6.83 -24.94 -0.66
C MET A 200 6.80 -26.18 0.25
N PHE A 201 5.72 -26.33 1.01
CA PHE A 201 5.53 -27.49 1.88
C PHE A 201 5.13 -28.73 1.09
N ALA A 202 5.31 -29.90 1.72
CA ALA A 202 4.91 -31.17 1.14
C ALA A 202 3.37 -31.23 0.95
N ALA A 203 2.93 -31.98 -0.04
CA ALA A 203 1.52 -32.25 -0.32
C ALA A 203 0.67 -30.97 -0.50
N ASP A 204 1.25 -29.92 -1.06
CA ASP A 204 0.61 -28.62 -1.29
C ASP A 204 0.01 -28.00 0.00
N ALA A 205 0.60 -28.30 1.15
CA ALA A 205 0.12 -27.79 2.44
C ALA A 205 0.28 -26.27 2.60
N GLY A 206 1.07 -25.63 1.72
CA GLY A 206 1.33 -24.19 1.72
C GLY A 206 2.80 -23.88 1.47
N SER A 207 3.22 -22.68 1.89
CA SER A 207 4.58 -22.18 1.67
C SER A 207 5.03 -21.22 2.77
N ILE A 208 6.33 -21.06 2.90
CA ILE A 208 6.96 -19.95 3.62
C ILE A 208 7.80 -19.15 2.65
N GLY A 209 7.65 -17.84 2.68
CA GLY A 209 8.40 -16.90 1.87
C GLY A 209 9.15 -15.89 2.71
N LEU A 210 10.34 -15.51 2.25
CA LEU A 210 11.11 -14.38 2.77
C LEU A 210 11.39 -13.47 1.59
N ASN A 211 11.31 -12.17 1.77
CA ASN A 211 11.66 -11.21 0.73
C ASN A 211 12.53 -10.09 1.27
N ALA A 212 13.38 -9.55 0.42
CA ALA A 212 14.14 -8.34 0.67
C ALA A 212 14.17 -7.49 -0.60
N ALA A 213 14.00 -6.19 -0.44
CA ALA A 213 14.04 -5.23 -1.53
C ALA A 213 14.80 -3.97 -1.15
N PHE A 214 15.33 -3.31 -2.16
CA PHE A 214 15.85 -1.96 -2.09
C PHE A 214 15.01 -1.05 -2.96
N ASN A 215 14.62 0.09 -2.41
CA ASN A 215 13.73 1.05 -3.03
C ASN A 215 14.44 2.41 -3.18
N THR A 216 14.12 3.12 -4.24
CA THR A 216 14.55 4.51 -4.46
C THR A 216 13.39 5.31 -5.05
N ALA A 217 13.10 6.47 -4.49
CA ALA A 217 12.02 7.34 -4.98
C ALA A 217 12.54 8.72 -5.34
N SER A 218 12.00 9.28 -6.40
CA SER A 218 12.26 10.67 -6.80
C SER A 218 11.56 11.68 -5.90
N ASN A 219 10.47 11.27 -5.25
CA ASN A 219 9.71 12.08 -4.31
C ASN A 219 9.06 11.21 -3.24
N ILE A 220 9.62 11.20 -2.03
CA ILE A 220 9.13 10.39 -0.92
C ILE A 220 7.75 10.85 -0.46
N ALA A 221 7.39 12.12 -0.62
CA ALA A 221 6.08 12.63 -0.23
C ALA A 221 4.95 11.98 -1.03
N ALA A 222 5.17 11.70 -2.32
CA ALA A 222 4.21 10.98 -3.15
C ALA A 222 4.10 9.52 -2.73
N VAL A 223 5.21 8.87 -2.40
CA VAL A 223 5.24 7.46 -1.92
C VAL A 223 4.57 7.34 -0.57
N ALA A 224 4.93 8.21 0.37
CA ALA A 224 4.35 8.20 1.71
C ALA A 224 2.90 8.70 1.74
N GLN A 225 2.39 9.22 0.62
CA GLN A 225 1.06 9.81 0.51
C GLN A 225 0.77 10.85 1.61
N VAL A 226 1.77 11.62 1.97
CA VAL A 226 1.71 12.58 3.08
C VAL A 226 1.40 13.97 2.57
N GLY A 227 0.27 14.51 2.99
CA GLY A 227 0.05 15.96 2.98
C GLY A 227 0.79 16.59 4.15
N THR A 228 1.74 17.46 3.87
CA THR A 228 2.44 18.20 4.93
C THR A 228 1.60 19.36 5.41
N GLY A 229 0.96 19.21 6.56
CA GLY A 229 0.37 20.34 7.30
C GLY A 229 1.36 20.79 8.38
N GLN A 230 1.81 22.04 8.33
CA GLN A 230 2.52 22.65 9.46
C GLN A 230 1.50 23.46 10.28
N ARG A 231 1.48 23.24 11.60
CA ARG A 231 0.83 24.20 12.51
C ARG A 231 1.80 25.34 12.73
N THR A 232 1.39 26.56 12.40
CA THR A 232 2.11 27.77 12.82
C THR A 232 1.93 27.97 14.33
N ALA A 233 2.80 28.76 14.95
CA ALA A 233 2.71 29.11 16.37
C ALA A 233 1.34 29.75 16.75
N ALA A 234 0.59 30.25 15.78
CA ALA A 234 -0.76 30.80 15.94
C ALA A 234 -1.87 29.73 15.86
N GLY A 235 -1.53 28.43 15.76
CA GLY A 235 -2.51 27.34 15.67
C GLY A 235 -3.19 27.18 14.32
N THR A 236 -2.88 28.02 13.34
CA THR A 236 -3.46 27.95 12.00
C THR A 236 -2.75 26.86 11.19
N PRO A 237 -3.43 25.84 10.67
CA PRO A 237 -2.79 24.86 9.81
C PRO A 237 -2.33 25.55 8.51
N ARG A 238 -1.04 25.51 8.24
CA ARG A 238 -0.47 25.97 7.00
C ARG A 238 -0.01 24.76 6.19
N PHE A 239 -0.57 24.58 5.01
CA PHE A 239 -0.10 23.61 4.04
C PHE A 239 1.02 24.26 3.24
N VAL A 240 2.17 23.65 3.29
CA VAL A 240 3.31 24.05 2.48
C VAL A 240 3.51 22.93 1.47
N ASP A 241 3.71 23.28 0.21
CA ASP A 241 4.17 22.31 -0.79
C ASP A 241 5.40 21.61 -0.23
N ALA A 242 5.32 20.30 -0.08
CA ALA A 242 6.48 19.54 0.35
C ALA A 242 7.50 19.62 -0.78
N PRO A 243 8.74 20.10 -0.51
CA PRO A 243 9.77 20.10 -1.53
C PRO A 243 9.96 18.65 -1.99
N LYS A 244 10.07 18.44 -3.31
CA LYS A 244 10.39 17.12 -3.88
C LYS A 244 11.67 16.63 -3.20
N THR A 245 11.54 15.53 -2.46
CA THR A 245 12.66 14.95 -1.71
C THR A 245 12.82 13.51 -2.15
N SER A 246 13.96 13.21 -2.77
CA SER A 246 14.33 11.84 -3.11
C SER A 246 14.69 11.04 -1.86
N GLY A 247 14.53 9.75 -1.91
CA GLY A 247 14.91 8.87 -0.80
C GLY A 247 15.15 7.44 -1.23
N ARG A 248 15.77 6.71 -0.31
CA ARG A 248 16.11 5.30 -0.47
C ARG A 248 15.83 4.58 0.84
N TRP A 249 15.38 3.33 0.75
CA TRP A 249 15.12 2.49 1.91
C TRP A 249 15.18 1.01 1.53
N GLY A 250 15.36 0.16 2.53
CA GLY A 250 15.23 -1.27 2.41
C GLY A 250 13.85 -1.74 2.87
N GLU A 251 13.44 -2.89 2.40
CA GLU A 251 12.29 -3.64 2.91
C GLU A 251 12.66 -5.09 3.12
N VAL A 252 12.16 -5.67 4.19
CA VAL A 252 12.24 -7.11 4.43
C VAL A 252 10.86 -7.62 4.83
N GLY A 253 10.53 -8.82 4.42
CA GLY A 253 9.24 -9.41 4.73
C GLY A 253 9.31 -10.92 4.89
N ALA A 254 8.33 -11.46 5.58
CA ALA A 254 8.07 -12.88 5.70
C ALA A 254 6.59 -13.16 5.49
N THR A 255 6.29 -14.23 4.76
CA THR A 255 4.93 -14.69 4.50
C THR A 255 4.82 -16.17 4.80
N LEU A 256 3.78 -16.58 5.50
CA LEU A 256 3.40 -17.97 5.73
C LEU A 256 2.02 -18.18 5.10
N SER A 257 1.93 -19.10 4.17
CA SER A 257 0.70 -19.51 3.50
C SER A 257 0.37 -20.95 3.92
N PHE A 258 -0.86 -21.21 4.32
CA PHE A 258 -1.33 -22.53 4.70
C PHE A 258 -2.61 -22.87 3.96
N ASN A 259 -2.61 -23.97 3.19
CA ASN A 259 -3.79 -24.46 2.47
C ASN A 259 -4.62 -25.34 3.40
N ALA A 260 -5.67 -24.77 4.03
CA ALA A 260 -6.59 -25.52 4.88
C ALA A 260 -7.43 -26.54 4.08
N SER A 261 -7.63 -26.27 2.79
CA SER A 261 -8.24 -27.18 1.82
C SER A 261 -7.83 -26.76 0.40
N LYS A 262 -8.26 -27.53 -0.63
CA LYS A 262 -8.09 -27.12 -2.04
C LYS A 262 -8.80 -25.78 -2.37
N ALA A 263 -9.79 -25.39 -1.57
CA ALA A 263 -10.59 -24.18 -1.78
C ALA A 263 -10.18 -23.03 -0.89
N VAL A 264 -9.52 -23.28 0.25
CA VAL A 264 -9.29 -22.28 1.28
C VAL A 264 -7.82 -22.26 1.67
N ALA A 265 -7.21 -21.08 1.65
CA ALA A 265 -5.89 -20.82 2.18
C ALA A 265 -5.92 -19.69 3.21
N ILE A 266 -5.01 -19.74 4.16
CA ILE A 266 -4.78 -18.75 5.21
C ILE A 266 -3.38 -18.18 4.99
N ASP A 267 -3.26 -16.87 4.98
CA ASP A 267 -1.99 -16.17 4.81
C ASP A 267 -1.67 -15.32 6.03
N LEU A 268 -0.44 -15.36 6.48
CA LEU A 268 0.10 -14.49 7.53
C LEU A 268 1.35 -13.82 6.97
N SER A 269 1.47 -12.50 7.12
CA SER A 269 2.63 -11.77 6.63
C SER A 269 3.07 -10.70 7.60
N VAL A 270 4.36 -10.43 7.61
CA VAL A 270 4.97 -9.28 8.28
C VAL A 270 5.94 -8.62 7.31
N ILE A 271 5.93 -7.30 7.28
CA ILE A 271 6.82 -6.49 6.45
C ILE A 271 7.40 -5.38 7.32
N GLN A 272 8.69 -5.10 7.14
CA GLN A 272 9.42 -4.06 7.83
C GLN A 272 10.18 -3.21 6.81
N THR A 273 10.02 -1.88 6.88
CA THR A 273 10.91 -0.95 6.19
C THR A 273 12.16 -0.68 7.04
N ILE A 274 13.28 -0.43 6.38
CA ILE A 274 14.57 -0.18 7.00
C ILE A 274 15.13 1.12 6.43
N SER A 275 15.41 2.07 7.31
CA SER A 275 15.92 3.42 6.94
C SER A 275 14.94 4.19 6.04
N PHE A 276 13.63 4.00 6.23
CA PHE A 276 12.64 4.79 5.52
C PHE A 276 12.73 6.26 5.96
N PRO A 277 12.82 7.21 5.05
CA PRO A 277 13.12 8.61 5.40
C PRO A 277 12.13 9.28 6.34
N PHE A 278 10.91 8.76 6.42
CA PHE A 278 9.88 9.24 7.35
C PHE A 278 9.70 8.37 8.60
N GLY A 279 10.63 7.44 8.85
CA GLY A 279 10.64 6.49 9.94
C GLY A 279 10.20 5.11 9.51
N ASP A 280 10.80 4.12 10.13
CA ASP A 280 10.56 2.74 9.79
C ASP A 280 9.14 2.32 10.14
N THR A 281 8.59 1.43 9.33
CA THR A 281 7.21 0.96 9.41
C THR A 281 7.20 -0.55 9.50
N THR A 282 6.41 -1.10 10.41
CA THR A 282 6.14 -2.53 10.51
C THR A 282 4.67 -2.76 10.20
N ALA A 283 4.37 -3.64 9.26
CA ALA A 283 3.01 -4.06 8.96
C ALA A 283 2.85 -5.56 9.25
N GLY A 284 1.84 -5.90 10.05
CA GLY A 284 1.40 -7.28 10.29
C GLY A 284 0.03 -7.50 9.67
N MET A 285 -0.15 -8.61 8.95
CA MET A 285 -1.40 -8.89 8.24
C MET A 285 -1.75 -10.37 8.25
N ALA A 286 -3.06 -10.63 8.22
CA ALA A 286 -3.65 -11.95 8.06
C ALA A 286 -4.68 -11.92 6.94
N GLY A 287 -4.77 -12.99 6.16
CA GLY A 287 -5.67 -13.09 5.03
C GLY A 287 -6.30 -14.47 4.86
N LEU A 288 -7.37 -14.48 4.09
CA LEU A 288 -8.08 -15.67 3.63
C LEU A 288 -8.21 -15.63 2.12
N ARG A 289 -7.95 -16.75 1.47
CA ARG A 289 -8.19 -16.93 0.03
C ARG A 289 -9.15 -18.07 -0.22
N PHE A 290 -10.18 -17.79 -1.03
CA PHE A 290 -11.19 -18.77 -1.44
C PHE A 290 -11.11 -18.98 -2.94
N ARG A 291 -10.84 -20.21 -3.37
CA ARG A 291 -10.76 -20.62 -4.79
C ARG A 291 -12.03 -21.33 -5.22
N PHE A 292 -12.65 -20.91 -6.33
CA PHE A 292 -13.92 -21.47 -6.85
C PHE A 292 -14.03 -21.37 -8.37
#